data_148e99c7a014b96292088564e255f6cf
#
_entry.id   148e99c7a014b96292088564e255f6cf
#
_cell.length_a   1.000
_cell.length_b   1.000
_cell.length_c   1.000
_cell.angle_alpha   90.00
_cell.angle_beta   90.00
_cell.angle_gamma   90.00
#
_symmetry.space_group_name_H-M   'P 1'
#
loop_
_entity.id
_entity.type
_entity.pdbx_description
1 polymer ?
#
loop_
_entity_poly.entity_id
_entity_poly.type
_entity_poly.pdbx_seq_one_letter_code
_entity_poly.pdbx_strand_id
1 'polypeptide(L)'
;MKIGVHPNNLHLRLARLWPGAFEEFDPEFVGYREGRDTAALLEKGDIHFGGTGSTPPIEADARGLSAVYIAASAPRPANGAILVRRDSPIRSAADLSGKRISLIDGSFHTYLLARSLEGAGLGLADVIRIESGDSDSLRDLVEGRVDAWVTMSPRLEKALTHEEINLLVRCGSTIPNRSLFWTLARHNIAGETGQAIAAELDRVGRAVMADIDKAAALLAAETGSEGDAQSWAKVLRSRDLSVVAAAENILAEQQEEAETLYRHGHFSLPVLTGQSASTGGGR
;
A
#
# COMPACT_ATOMS: atom_id res chain seq x y z
N MET A 1 3.54 -15.69 17.26
CA MET A 1 3.42 -14.23 16.93
C MET A 1 2.22 -14.02 16.02
N LYS A 2 1.30 -13.08 16.31
CA LYS A 2 0.12 -12.79 15.46
C LYS A 2 0.49 -11.83 14.34
N ILE A 3 0.34 -12.26 13.08
CA ILE A 3 0.72 -11.51 11.88
C ILE A 3 -0.54 -11.17 11.10
N GLY A 4 -0.81 -9.87 10.92
CA GLY A 4 -1.99 -9.41 10.22
C GLY A 4 -1.83 -9.50 8.69
N VAL A 5 -2.79 -10.12 8.00
CA VAL A 5 -2.77 -10.32 6.54
C VAL A 5 -4.07 -9.81 5.91
N HIS A 6 -3.97 -8.87 4.99
CA HIS A 6 -5.11 -8.43 4.17
C HIS A 6 -4.85 -8.67 2.66
N PRO A 7 -5.89 -8.77 1.83
CA PRO A 7 -5.77 -9.18 0.42
C PRO A 7 -4.79 -8.35 -0.41
N ASN A 8 -4.67 -7.05 -0.12
CA ASN A 8 -3.83 -6.13 -0.89
C ASN A 8 -2.34 -6.17 -0.50
N ASN A 9 -1.94 -6.90 0.58
CA ASN A 9 -0.54 -7.07 0.94
C ASN A 9 0.02 -8.40 0.42
N LEU A 10 0.62 -8.36 -0.76
CA LEU A 10 1.11 -9.56 -1.44
C LEU A 10 2.25 -10.25 -0.67
N HIS A 11 3.14 -9.51 0.01
CA HIS A 11 4.24 -10.10 0.78
C HIS A 11 3.73 -10.97 1.93
N LEU A 12 2.78 -10.46 2.74
CA LEU A 12 2.26 -11.22 3.87
C LEU A 12 1.29 -12.34 3.44
N ARG A 13 0.58 -12.17 2.30
CA ARG A 13 -0.16 -13.28 1.69
C ARG A 13 0.77 -14.42 1.30
N LEU A 14 1.86 -14.09 0.61
CA LEU A 14 2.87 -15.07 0.23
C LEU A 14 3.55 -15.69 1.45
N ALA A 15 3.91 -14.91 2.46
CA ALA A 15 4.46 -15.43 3.70
C ALA A 15 3.53 -16.45 4.37
N ARG A 16 2.22 -16.17 4.42
CA ARG A 16 1.22 -17.13 4.95
C ARG A 16 1.17 -18.45 4.17
N LEU A 17 1.36 -18.39 2.85
CA LEU A 17 1.24 -19.54 1.96
C LEU A 17 2.57 -20.27 1.74
N TRP A 18 3.69 -19.62 2.01
CA TRP A 18 5.02 -20.17 1.73
C TRP A 18 5.47 -21.13 2.81
N PRO A 19 5.82 -22.40 2.49
CA PRO A 19 6.26 -23.36 3.49
C PRO A 19 7.50 -22.86 4.26
N GLY A 20 7.47 -22.99 5.58
CA GLY A 20 8.57 -22.61 6.46
C GLY A 20 8.72 -21.11 6.70
N ALA A 21 7.76 -20.26 6.21
CA ALA A 21 7.85 -18.85 6.46
C ALA A 21 7.46 -18.51 7.91
N PHE A 22 8.28 -17.71 8.55
CA PHE A 22 8.10 -17.24 9.94
C PHE A 22 8.09 -18.33 11.01
N GLU A 23 8.51 -19.57 10.74
CA GLU A 23 8.46 -20.68 11.71
C GLU A 23 9.16 -20.34 13.02
N GLU A 24 10.27 -19.60 13.01
CA GLU A 24 11.00 -19.17 14.22
C GLU A 24 10.16 -18.27 15.14
N PHE A 25 9.10 -17.66 14.61
CA PHE A 25 8.22 -16.76 15.36
C PHE A 25 6.94 -17.44 15.84
N ASP A 26 6.77 -18.74 15.62
CA ASP A 26 5.51 -19.45 15.88
C ASP A 26 4.29 -18.63 15.37
N PRO A 27 4.11 -18.54 14.04
CA PRO A 27 3.23 -17.55 13.43
C PRO A 27 1.77 -17.96 13.49
N GLU A 28 0.92 -17.04 13.94
CA GLU A 28 -0.52 -17.06 13.76
C GLU A 28 -0.91 -15.97 12.72
N PHE A 29 -1.26 -16.39 11.51
CA PHE A 29 -1.69 -15.44 10.47
C PHE A 29 -3.17 -15.08 10.62
N VAL A 30 -3.44 -13.83 10.96
CA VAL A 30 -4.79 -13.29 11.20
C VAL A 30 -5.26 -12.54 9.96
N GLY A 31 -6.27 -13.09 9.26
CA GLY A 31 -6.87 -12.46 8.09
C GLY A 31 -7.80 -11.32 8.44
N TYR A 32 -7.74 -10.19 7.71
CA TYR A 32 -8.69 -9.09 7.81
C TYR A 32 -8.91 -8.41 6.45
N ARG A 33 -9.93 -7.55 6.35
CA ARG A 33 -10.42 -7.10 5.04
C ARG A 33 -9.57 -6.01 4.40
N GLU A 34 -9.25 -4.96 5.14
CA GLU A 34 -8.64 -3.75 4.57
C GLU A 34 -7.43 -3.25 5.36
N GLY A 35 -6.40 -2.77 4.64
CA GLY A 35 -5.17 -2.27 5.27
C GLY A 35 -5.39 -1.11 6.26
N ARG A 36 -6.45 -0.30 6.09
CA ARG A 36 -6.80 0.77 7.03
C ARG A 36 -7.26 0.26 8.41
N ASP A 37 -7.66 -1.02 8.52
CA ASP A 37 -8.05 -1.63 9.79
C ASP A 37 -6.84 -2.03 10.65
N THR A 38 -5.64 -2.05 10.06
CA THR A 38 -4.40 -2.50 10.73
C THR A 38 -4.14 -1.78 12.04
N ALA A 39 -4.29 -0.44 12.07
CA ALA A 39 -4.07 0.34 13.29
C ALA A 39 -4.99 -0.10 14.44
N ALA A 40 -6.28 -0.32 14.16
CA ALA A 40 -7.24 -0.75 15.17
C ALA A 40 -6.98 -2.17 15.68
N LEU A 41 -6.54 -3.08 14.80
CA LEU A 41 -6.16 -4.45 15.19
C LEU A 41 -4.90 -4.47 16.03
N LEU A 42 -3.90 -3.66 15.70
CA LEU A 42 -2.70 -3.46 16.52
C LEU A 42 -3.05 -2.86 17.88
N GLU A 43 -3.92 -1.85 17.89
CA GLU A 43 -4.34 -1.20 19.13
C GLU A 43 -5.06 -2.15 20.08
N LYS A 44 -5.86 -3.09 19.57
CA LYS A 44 -6.55 -4.13 20.36
C LYS A 44 -5.63 -5.29 20.76
N GLY A 45 -4.47 -5.46 20.12
CA GLY A 45 -3.60 -6.63 20.30
C GLY A 45 -4.10 -7.87 19.56
N ASP A 46 -5.00 -7.71 18.59
CA ASP A 46 -5.49 -8.80 17.74
C ASP A 46 -4.39 -9.26 16.77
N ILE A 47 -3.49 -8.35 16.39
CA ILE A 47 -2.26 -8.63 15.65
C ILE A 47 -1.07 -7.92 16.32
N HIS A 48 0.15 -8.44 16.12
CA HIS A 48 1.38 -7.86 16.66
C HIS A 48 2.11 -6.98 15.62
N PHE A 49 2.05 -7.34 14.34
CA PHE A 49 2.45 -6.47 13.23
C PHE A 49 1.62 -6.78 11.98
N GLY A 50 1.66 -5.87 11.03
CA GLY A 50 1.02 -6.03 9.73
C GLY A 50 1.77 -5.30 8.63
N GLY A 51 1.27 -5.40 7.40
CA GLY A 51 1.84 -4.73 6.25
C GLY A 51 0.77 -3.98 5.48
N THR A 52 1.01 -2.71 5.17
CA THR A 52 0.06 -1.85 4.44
C THR A 52 0.77 -1.07 3.33
N GLY A 53 0.06 -0.19 2.62
CA GLY A 53 0.68 0.93 1.91
C GLY A 53 1.29 1.93 2.90
N SER A 54 1.76 3.06 2.38
CA SER A 54 2.51 4.05 3.17
C SER A 54 1.63 4.89 4.12
N THR A 55 0.40 5.20 3.75
CA THR A 55 -0.47 6.12 4.51
C THR A 55 -0.99 5.56 5.85
N PRO A 56 -1.41 4.28 6.00
CA PRO A 56 -2.00 3.80 7.25
C PRO A 56 -1.14 3.94 8.52
N PRO A 57 0.20 3.76 8.52
CA PRO A 57 0.99 4.05 9.71
C PRO A 57 1.03 5.55 10.06
N ILE A 58 0.99 6.44 9.06
CA ILE A 58 0.89 7.90 9.29
C ILE A 58 -0.46 8.26 9.91
N GLU A 59 -1.55 7.63 9.45
CA GLU A 59 -2.89 7.76 10.06
C GLU A 59 -2.89 7.30 11.52
N ALA A 60 -2.14 6.24 11.84
CA ALA A 60 -1.98 5.78 13.22
C ALA A 60 -1.26 6.83 14.07
N ASP A 61 -0.17 7.42 13.58
CA ASP A 61 0.57 8.49 14.26
C ASP A 61 -0.30 9.75 14.43
N ALA A 62 -1.08 10.13 13.41
CA ALA A 62 -2.02 11.25 13.49
C ALA A 62 -3.08 11.06 14.60
N ARG A 63 -3.40 9.82 14.95
CA ARG A 63 -4.31 9.44 16.05
C ARG A 63 -3.58 9.28 17.40
N GLY A 64 -2.28 9.53 17.46
CA GLY A 64 -1.46 9.37 18.67
C GLY A 64 -1.03 7.93 18.97
N LEU A 65 -1.15 7.02 18.01
CA LEU A 65 -0.75 5.62 18.14
C LEU A 65 0.69 5.46 17.64
N SER A 66 1.67 5.59 18.46
CA SER A 66 3.09 5.54 18.09
C SER A 66 3.45 4.35 17.18
N ALA A 67 3.46 4.59 15.86
CA ALA A 67 3.84 3.60 14.87
C ALA A 67 5.34 3.29 14.93
N VAL A 68 5.71 2.03 14.72
CA VAL A 68 7.10 1.58 14.63
C VAL A 68 7.28 0.84 13.32
N TYR A 69 8.13 1.40 12.45
CA TYR A 69 8.41 0.85 11.13
C TYR A 69 9.45 -0.27 11.24
N ILE A 70 9.09 -1.47 10.83
CA ILE A 70 9.95 -2.66 10.85
C ILE A 70 10.74 -2.76 9.54
N ALA A 71 10.03 -2.70 8.42
CA ALA A 71 10.63 -2.92 7.10
C ALA A 71 9.81 -2.23 6.00
N ALA A 72 10.42 -2.10 4.83
CA ALA A 72 9.78 -1.62 3.61
C ALA A 72 10.09 -2.51 2.42
N SER A 73 9.13 -2.71 1.53
CA SER A 73 9.38 -3.37 0.24
C SER A 73 10.20 -2.48 -0.70
N ALA A 74 10.79 -3.05 -1.74
CA ALA A 74 11.24 -2.29 -2.91
C ALA A 74 10.11 -1.38 -3.43
N PRO A 75 10.44 -0.26 -4.11
CA PRO A 75 9.45 0.57 -4.78
C PRO A 75 8.63 -0.23 -5.79
N ARG A 76 7.35 0.11 -5.92
CA ARG A 76 6.41 -0.55 -6.85
C ARG A 76 5.89 0.44 -7.89
N PRO A 77 6.73 0.93 -8.82
CA PRO A 77 6.41 2.04 -9.71
C PRO A 77 5.23 1.76 -10.64
N ALA A 78 4.96 0.49 -10.94
CA ALA A 78 3.85 0.09 -11.81
C ALA A 78 2.56 -0.25 -11.06
N ASN A 79 2.58 -0.30 -9.72
CA ASN A 79 1.48 -0.87 -8.92
C ASN A 79 0.23 0.02 -8.82
N GLY A 80 0.32 1.31 -9.10
CA GLY A 80 -0.81 2.24 -8.97
C GLY A 80 -0.84 3.27 -10.08
N ALA A 81 -2.02 3.82 -10.34
CA ALA A 81 -2.23 4.83 -11.37
C ALA A 81 -3.50 5.66 -11.12
N ILE A 82 -3.55 6.83 -11.76
CA ILE A 82 -4.79 7.59 -11.98
C ILE A 82 -5.23 7.30 -13.40
N LEU A 83 -6.45 6.81 -13.55
CA LEU A 83 -7.09 6.47 -14.81
C LEU A 83 -8.22 7.45 -15.15
N VAL A 84 -8.41 7.70 -16.43
CA VAL A 84 -9.48 8.53 -16.99
C VAL A 84 -10.10 7.82 -18.20
N ARG A 85 -11.28 8.25 -18.62
CA ARG A 85 -11.82 7.78 -19.91
C ARG A 85 -11.00 8.33 -21.07
N ARG A 86 -10.89 7.55 -22.13
CA ARG A 86 -10.15 7.92 -23.35
C ARG A 86 -10.78 9.13 -24.05
N ASP A 87 -12.09 9.23 -24.06
CA ASP A 87 -12.87 10.33 -24.65
C ASP A 87 -12.97 11.55 -23.72
N SER A 88 -12.54 11.44 -22.46
CA SER A 88 -12.51 12.55 -21.52
C SER A 88 -11.62 13.70 -22.02
N PRO A 89 -11.96 14.96 -21.72
CA PRO A 89 -11.07 16.10 -22.00
C PRO A 89 -9.83 16.15 -21.07
N ILE A 90 -9.77 15.32 -20.02
CA ILE A 90 -8.67 15.28 -19.05
C ILE A 90 -7.43 14.69 -19.72
N ARG A 91 -6.33 15.49 -19.78
CA ARG A 91 -5.04 15.10 -20.37
C ARG A 91 -3.87 15.23 -19.40
N SER A 92 -4.07 15.98 -18.31
CA SER A 92 -3.05 16.24 -17.28
C SER A 92 -3.69 16.33 -15.90
N ALA A 93 -2.86 16.38 -14.85
CA ALA A 93 -3.35 16.58 -13.49
C ALA A 93 -4.02 17.96 -13.30
N ALA A 94 -3.66 18.98 -14.09
CA ALA A 94 -4.29 20.29 -14.04
C ALA A 94 -5.78 20.23 -14.44
N ASP A 95 -6.17 19.28 -15.29
CA ASP A 95 -7.56 19.12 -15.75
C ASP A 95 -8.45 18.42 -14.69
N LEU A 96 -7.88 18.00 -13.57
CA LEU A 96 -8.62 17.36 -12.47
C LEU A 96 -9.36 18.36 -11.58
N SER A 97 -9.13 19.67 -11.72
CA SER A 97 -9.84 20.69 -10.94
C SER A 97 -11.37 20.55 -11.08
N GLY A 98 -12.08 20.47 -9.94
CA GLY A 98 -13.52 20.28 -9.86
C GLY A 98 -14.03 18.90 -10.26
N LYS A 99 -13.15 17.92 -10.56
CA LYS A 99 -13.53 16.58 -11.03
C LYS A 99 -13.83 15.63 -9.87
N ARG A 100 -14.71 14.66 -10.14
CA ARG A 100 -15.05 13.56 -9.23
C ARG A 100 -14.03 12.45 -9.40
N ILE A 101 -13.30 12.14 -8.34
CA ILE A 101 -12.19 11.17 -8.36
C ILE A 101 -12.50 10.04 -7.39
N SER A 102 -12.67 8.83 -7.92
CA SER A 102 -12.83 7.63 -7.10
C SER A 102 -11.48 7.16 -6.57
N LEU A 103 -11.38 6.86 -5.28
CA LEU A 103 -10.16 6.39 -4.62
C LEU A 103 -10.50 5.70 -3.29
N ILE A 104 -9.55 4.96 -2.73
CA ILE A 104 -9.58 4.51 -1.33
C ILE A 104 -8.93 5.62 -0.52
N ASP A 105 -9.74 6.45 0.16
CA ASP A 105 -9.22 7.56 0.96
C ASP A 105 -8.46 7.05 2.21
N GLY A 106 -7.45 7.81 2.69
CA GLY A 106 -6.58 7.35 3.78
C GLY A 106 -5.63 6.21 3.37
N SER A 107 -5.34 6.06 2.08
CA SER A 107 -4.36 5.12 1.54
C SER A 107 -3.35 5.84 0.64
N PHE A 108 -2.36 5.11 0.10
CA PHE A 108 -1.44 5.68 -0.88
C PHE A 108 -2.16 6.29 -2.11
N HIS A 109 -3.45 5.98 -2.35
CA HIS A 109 -4.24 6.63 -3.39
C HIS A 109 -4.39 8.14 -3.11
N THR A 110 -4.63 8.51 -1.84
CA THR A 110 -4.72 9.91 -1.42
C THR A 110 -3.39 10.61 -1.62
N TYR A 111 -2.27 9.97 -1.26
CA TYR A 111 -0.94 10.51 -1.45
C TYR A 111 -0.58 10.66 -2.95
N LEU A 112 -0.84 9.64 -3.76
CA LEU A 112 -0.63 9.72 -5.21
C LEU A 112 -1.43 10.87 -5.83
N LEU A 113 -2.69 11.04 -5.43
CA LEU A 113 -3.53 12.13 -5.91
C LEU A 113 -2.97 13.48 -5.46
N ALA A 114 -2.65 13.66 -4.17
CA ALA A 114 -2.10 14.90 -3.62
C ALA A 114 -0.82 15.34 -4.36
N ARG A 115 0.14 14.41 -4.53
CA ARG A 115 1.39 14.68 -5.24
C ARG A 115 1.19 15.00 -6.72
N SER A 116 0.21 14.35 -7.37
CA SER A 116 -0.11 14.64 -8.77
C SER A 116 -0.73 16.02 -8.93
N LEU A 117 -1.59 16.43 -8.01
CA LEU A 117 -2.23 17.74 -8.00
C LEU A 117 -1.23 18.86 -7.65
N GLU A 118 -0.31 18.62 -6.71
CA GLU A 118 0.73 19.58 -6.30
C GLU A 118 1.60 20.01 -7.50
N GLY A 119 1.97 19.07 -8.37
CA GLY A 119 2.69 19.35 -9.62
C GLY A 119 1.93 20.25 -10.61
N ALA A 120 0.63 20.37 -10.45
CA ALA A 120 -0.25 21.23 -11.25
C ALA A 120 -0.69 22.51 -10.50
N GLY A 121 -0.17 22.76 -9.30
CA GLY A 121 -0.56 23.89 -8.45
C GLY A 121 -1.95 23.74 -7.81
N LEU A 122 -2.46 22.51 -7.73
CA LEU A 122 -3.75 22.17 -7.13
C LEU A 122 -3.56 21.41 -5.81
N GLY A 123 -4.63 21.32 -5.02
CA GLY A 123 -4.68 20.54 -3.79
C GLY A 123 -5.87 19.58 -3.75
N LEU A 124 -5.97 18.78 -2.67
CA LEU A 124 -7.09 17.86 -2.48
C LEU A 124 -8.45 18.56 -2.33
N ALA A 125 -8.46 19.84 -1.94
CA ALA A 125 -9.67 20.66 -1.88
C ALA A 125 -10.19 21.09 -3.26
N ASP A 126 -9.36 21.02 -4.31
CA ASP A 126 -9.74 21.39 -5.67
C ASP A 126 -10.43 20.26 -6.43
N VAL A 127 -10.64 19.11 -5.81
CA VAL A 127 -11.27 17.93 -6.41
C VAL A 127 -12.37 17.36 -5.51
N ILE A 128 -13.30 16.60 -6.09
CA ILE A 128 -14.36 15.90 -5.36
C ILE A 128 -13.92 14.44 -5.19
N ARG A 129 -13.49 14.06 -3.96
CA ARG A 129 -13.10 12.70 -3.65
C ARG A 129 -14.32 11.83 -3.37
N ILE A 130 -14.40 10.69 -4.06
CA ILE A 130 -15.47 9.69 -3.92
C ILE A 130 -14.83 8.41 -3.38
N GLU A 131 -15.25 7.94 -2.22
CA GLU A 131 -14.77 6.67 -1.65
C GLU A 131 -15.13 5.51 -2.59
N SER A 132 -14.13 4.74 -3.01
CA SER A 132 -14.34 3.65 -3.96
C SER A 132 -14.96 2.39 -3.33
N GLY A 133 -14.84 2.21 -2.03
CA GLY A 133 -15.50 1.16 -1.25
C GLY A 133 -15.71 -0.17 -1.99
N ASP A 134 -16.92 -0.71 -1.90
CA ASP A 134 -17.36 -1.92 -2.61
C ASP A 134 -17.88 -1.61 -4.04
N SER A 135 -17.78 -0.37 -4.51
CA SER A 135 -18.26 0.03 -5.83
C SER A 135 -17.41 -0.57 -6.95
N ASP A 136 -18.04 -0.83 -8.10
CA ASP A 136 -17.33 -1.15 -9.33
C ASP A 136 -16.77 0.15 -9.95
N SER A 137 -15.64 0.63 -9.40
CA SER A 137 -15.04 1.91 -9.80
C SER A 137 -14.65 1.95 -11.28
N LEU A 138 -14.33 0.81 -11.91
CA LEU A 138 -14.12 0.75 -13.35
C LEU A 138 -15.42 1.06 -14.11
N ARG A 139 -16.51 0.44 -13.70
CA ARG A 139 -17.83 0.70 -14.27
C ARG A 139 -18.27 2.15 -14.05
N ASP A 140 -18.04 2.70 -12.85
CA ASP A 140 -18.34 4.09 -12.53
C ASP A 140 -17.56 5.08 -13.42
N LEU A 141 -16.30 4.75 -13.72
CA LEU A 141 -15.49 5.54 -14.64
C LEU A 141 -16.00 5.45 -16.08
N VAL A 142 -16.26 4.24 -16.58
CA VAL A 142 -16.77 4.02 -17.95
C VAL A 142 -18.13 4.70 -18.15
N GLU A 143 -19.05 4.58 -17.21
CA GLU A 143 -20.37 5.21 -17.27
C GLU A 143 -20.37 6.72 -16.93
N GLY A 144 -19.21 7.29 -16.60
CA GLY A 144 -19.07 8.73 -16.32
C GLY A 144 -19.66 9.18 -14.99
N ARG A 145 -19.89 8.26 -14.05
CA ARG A 145 -20.28 8.60 -12.66
C ARG A 145 -19.15 9.27 -11.90
N VAL A 146 -17.90 8.90 -12.24
CA VAL A 146 -16.68 9.59 -11.82
C VAL A 146 -15.87 10.00 -13.04
N ASP A 147 -15.00 11.00 -12.87
CA ASP A 147 -14.23 11.58 -13.98
C ASP A 147 -12.81 10.97 -14.04
N ALA A 148 -12.31 10.50 -12.90
CA ALA A 148 -11.05 9.78 -12.75
C ALA A 148 -11.16 8.70 -11.67
N TRP A 149 -10.23 7.72 -11.71
CA TRP A 149 -10.14 6.64 -10.72
C TRP A 149 -8.69 6.39 -10.36
N VAL A 150 -8.37 6.50 -9.07
CA VAL A 150 -7.08 6.07 -8.52
C VAL A 150 -7.19 4.59 -8.18
N THR A 151 -6.35 3.76 -8.78
CA THR A 151 -6.42 2.31 -8.63
C THR A 151 -5.05 1.65 -8.53
N MET A 152 -5.04 0.37 -8.18
CA MET A 152 -3.84 -0.45 -8.04
C MET A 152 -4.02 -1.84 -8.63
N SER A 153 -2.89 -2.55 -8.83
CA SER A 153 -2.89 -3.96 -9.25
C SER A 153 -3.59 -4.85 -8.20
N PRO A 154 -4.36 -5.87 -8.63
CA PRO A 154 -4.54 -6.35 -10.01
C PRO A 154 -5.63 -5.62 -10.80
N ARG A 155 -6.42 -4.73 -10.17
CA ARG A 155 -7.52 -4.00 -10.85
C ARG A 155 -6.98 -3.06 -11.94
N LEU A 156 -5.78 -2.50 -11.74
CA LEU A 156 -5.13 -1.63 -12.71
C LEU A 156 -4.91 -2.35 -14.04
N GLU A 157 -4.34 -3.55 -14.02
CA GLU A 157 -4.08 -4.34 -15.24
C GLU A 157 -5.38 -4.66 -15.97
N LYS A 158 -6.42 -5.07 -15.23
CA LYS A 158 -7.75 -5.31 -15.78
C LYS A 158 -8.33 -4.05 -16.42
N ALA A 159 -8.23 -2.90 -15.75
CA ALA A 159 -8.74 -1.64 -16.29
C ALA A 159 -8.01 -1.22 -17.57
N LEU A 160 -6.69 -1.42 -17.65
CA LEU A 160 -5.89 -1.05 -18.81
C LEU A 160 -6.15 -1.95 -20.06
N THR A 161 -6.85 -3.07 -19.92
CA THR A 161 -7.33 -3.84 -21.09
C THR A 161 -8.61 -3.28 -21.69
N HIS A 162 -9.28 -2.34 -21.00
CA HIS A 162 -10.52 -1.75 -21.47
C HIS A 162 -10.24 -0.62 -22.46
N GLU A 163 -10.82 -0.70 -23.67
CA GLU A 163 -10.54 0.23 -24.76
C GLU A 163 -10.91 1.69 -24.44
N GLU A 164 -11.88 1.89 -23.55
CA GLU A 164 -12.34 3.24 -23.16
C GLU A 164 -11.47 3.88 -22.06
N ILE A 165 -10.43 3.22 -21.57
CA ILE A 165 -9.61 3.68 -20.46
C ILE A 165 -8.24 4.19 -20.95
N ASN A 166 -7.81 5.29 -20.38
CA ASN A 166 -6.48 5.86 -20.53
C ASN A 166 -5.79 6.00 -19.17
N LEU A 167 -4.47 5.82 -19.18
CA LEU A 167 -3.60 6.12 -18.06
C LEU A 167 -3.28 7.62 -18.08
N LEU A 168 -3.59 8.32 -16.98
CA LEU A 168 -3.25 9.73 -16.79
C LEU A 168 -1.91 9.90 -16.06
N VAL A 169 -1.77 9.25 -14.90
CA VAL A 169 -0.56 9.29 -14.06
C VAL A 169 -0.24 7.88 -13.59
N ARG A 170 1.03 7.49 -13.68
CA ARG A 170 1.53 6.25 -13.05
C ARG A 170 2.25 6.58 -11.74
N CYS A 171 2.05 5.79 -10.70
CA CYS A 171 2.57 6.12 -9.36
C CYS A 171 4.10 6.28 -9.33
N GLY A 172 4.85 5.46 -10.07
CA GLY A 172 6.31 5.50 -10.08
C GLY A 172 6.93 6.78 -10.64
N SER A 173 6.16 7.62 -11.33
CA SER A 173 6.62 8.95 -11.74
C SER A 173 6.41 10.02 -10.65
N THR A 174 5.75 9.67 -9.55
CA THR A 174 5.25 10.62 -8.55
C THR A 174 5.63 10.21 -7.13
N ILE A 175 5.49 8.93 -6.79
CA ILE A 175 5.73 8.38 -5.46
C ILE A 175 6.42 7.01 -5.53
N PRO A 176 7.20 6.59 -4.51
CA PRO A 176 7.85 5.28 -4.50
C PRO A 176 6.84 4.12 -4.39
N ASN A 177 5.68 4.34 -3.77
CA ASN A 177 4.64 3.33 -3.55
C ASN A 177 5.18 2.02 -2.98
N ARG A 178 5.59 2.02 -1.72
CA ARG A 178 6.08 0.82 -1.00
C ARG A 178 4.97 0.14 -0.21
N SER A 179 5.17 -1.15 0.12
CA SER A 179 4.55 -1.75 1.29
C SER A 179 5.40 -1.45 2.51
N LEU A 180 4.78 -1.00 3.58
CA LEU A 180 5.39 -0.79 4.88
C LEU A 180 4.95 -1.92 5.81
N PHE A 181 5.90 -2.52 6.55
CA PHE A 181 5.65 -3.50 7.59
C PHE A 181 5.88 -2.80 8.93
N TRP A 182 4.87 -2.79 9.80
CA TRP A 182 4.88 -1.94 10.96
C TRP A 182 4.05 -2.50 12.12
N THR A 183 4.29 -1.95 13.29
CA THR A 183 3.65 -2.27 14.55
C THR A 183 3.38 -1.00 15.35
N LEU A 184 2.88 -1.13 16.57
CA LEU A 184 2.83 -0.03 17.54
C LEU A 184 3.88 -0.24 18.64
N ALA A 185 4.41 0.83 19.19
CA ALA A 185 5.45 0.81 20.22
C ALA A 185 5.11 -0.09 21.41
N ARG A 186 3.82 -0.20 21.77
CA ARG A 186 3.32 -1.06 22.84
C ARG A 186 3.61 -2.56 22.65
N HIS A 187 3.79 -3.03 21.42
CA HIS A 187 4.08 -4.44 21.14
C HIS A 187 5.54 -4.81 21.33
N ASN A 188 6.40 -3.82 21.59
CA ASN A 188 7.81 -4.00 21.89
C ASN A 188 8.58 -4.80 20.82
N ILE A 189 8.17 -4.65 19.54
CA ILE A 189 8.88 -5.23 18.38
C ILE A 189 9.89 -4.19 17.92
N ALA A 190 11.11 -4.28 18.45
CA ALA A 190 12.22 -3.40 18.10
C ALA A 190 13.55 -4.17 18.18
N GLY A 191 14.66 -3.54 17.80
CA GLY A 191 15.99 -4.12 17.86
C GLY A 191 16.08 -5.44 17.08
N GLU A 192 16.60 -6.48 17.71
CA GLU A 192 16.85 -7.78 17.09
C GLU A 192 15.57 -8.43 16.52
N THR A 193 14.44 -8.34 17.24
CA THR A 193 13.17 -8.89 16.76
C THR A 193 12.71 -8.20 15.47
N GLY A 194 12.77 -6.88 15.42
CA GLY A 194 12.41 -6.11 14.21
C GLY A 194 13.32 -6.45 13.04
N GLN A 195 14.63 -6.57 13.27
CA GLN A 195 15.60 -6.96 12.26
C GLN A 195 15.37 -8.39 11.75
N ALA A 196 15.07 -9.33 12.64
CA ALA A 196 14.76 -10.71 12.27
C ALA A 196 13.48 -10.80 11.42
N ILE A 197 12.43 -10.05 11.76
CA ILE A 197 11.21 -9.96 10.93
C ILE A 197 11.52 -9.38 9.54
N ALA A 198 12.31 -8.31 9.46
CA ALA A 198 12.71 -7.73 8.18
C ALA A 198 13.50 -8.71 7.32
N ALA A 199 14.46 -9.44 7.93
CA ALA A 199 15.26 -10.46 7.26
C ALA A 199 14.39 -11.62 6.75
N GLU A 200 13.41 -12.05 7.53
CA GLU A 200 12.50 -13.13 7.15
C GLU A 200 11.57 -12.71 5.99
N LEU A 201 11.03 -11.48 6.02
CA LEU A 201 10.26 -10.93 4.91
C LEU A 201 11.07 -10.92 3.61
N ASP A 202 12.35 -10.50 3.67
CA ASP A 202 13.23 -10.48 2.52
C ASP A 202 13.58 -11.90 2.04
N ARG A 203 13.84 -12.84 2.98
CA ARG A 203 14.06 -14.27 2.66
C ARG A 203 12.89 -14.86 1.88
N VAL A 204 11.66 -14.61 2.35
CA VAL A 204 10.44 -15.08 1.66
C VAL A 204 10.32 -14.40 0.29
N GLY A 205 10.55 -13.09 0.21
CA GLY A 205 10.52 -12.35 -1.05
C GLY A 205 11.49 -12.93 -2.09
N ARG A 206 12.73 -13.20 -1.71
CA ARG A 206 13.73 -13.87 -2.56
C ARG A 206 13.33 -15.29 -2.96
N ALA A 207 12.79 -16.07 -2.04
CA ALA A 207 12.33 -17.44 -2.32
C ALA A 207 11.17 -17.44 -3.35
N VAL A 208 10.24 -16.50 -3.23
CA VAL A 208 9.15 -16.30 -4.20
C VAL A 208 9.70 -15.91 -5.58
N MET A 209 10.67 -14.99 -5.63
CA MET A 209 11.27 -14.57 -6.90
C MET A 209 12.08 -15.69 -7.57
N ALA A 210 12.63 -16.62 -6.80
CA ALA A 210 13.34 -17.80 -7.30
C ALA A 210 12.38 -18.87 -7.87
N ASP A 211 11.11 -18.90 -7.43
CA ASP A 211 10.10 -19.88 -7.89
C ASP A 211 8.73 -19.22 -8.04
N ILE A 212 8.63 -18.35 -9.04
CA ILE A 212 7.42 -17.56 -9.33
C ILE A 212 6.23 -18.47 -9.66
N ASP A 213 6.45 -19.58 -10.34
CA ASP A 213 5.36 -20.44 -10.76
C ASP A 213 4.72 -21.17 -9.55
N LYS A 214 5.54 -21.60 -8.58
CA LYS A 214 5.05 -22.10 -7.28
C LYS A 214 4.28 -21.02 -6.52
N ALA A 215 4.82 -19.81 -6.41
CA ALA A 215 4.17 -18.70 -5.73
C ALA A 215 2.82 -18.34 -6.37
N ALA A 216 2.77 -18.31 -7.70
CA ALA A 216 1.54 -18.06 -8.46
C ALA A 216 0.50 -19.16 -8.25
N ALA A 217 0.92 -20.44 -8.21
CA ALA A 217 0.03 -21.55 -7.92
C ALA A 217 -0.56 -21.47 -6.49
N LEU A 218 0.26 -21.12 -5.49
CA LEU A 218 -0.20 -20.92 -4.12
C LEU A 218 -1.24 -19.80 -4.01
N LEU A 219 -1.01 -18.65 -4.67
CA LEU A 219 -1.97 -17.54 -4.69
C LEU A 219 -3.27 -17.91 -5.40
N ALA A 220 -3.19 -18.64 -6.50
CA ALA A 220 -4.37 -19.07 -7.26
C ALA A 220 -5.21 -20.11 -6.49
N ALA A 221 -4.57 -20.95 -5.67
CA ALA A 221 -5.26 -21.92 -4.82
C ALA A 221 -5.88 -21.29 -3.56
N GLU A 222 -5.52 -20.08 -3.22
CA GLU A 222 -6.06 -19.36 -2.05
C GLU A 222 -7.55 -19.05 -2.26
N THR A 223 -8.40 -19.40 -1.28
CA THR A 223 -9.83 -19.10 -1.32
C THR A 223 -10.06 -17.58 -1.44
N GLY A 224 -10.83 -17.16 -2.44
CA GLY A 224 -11.09 -15.74 -2.71
C GLY A 224 -9.99 -15.04 -3.50
N SER A 225 -9.06 -15.78 -4.13
CA SER A 225 -8.06 -15.22 -5.03
C SER A 225 -8.72 -14.53 -6.23
N GLU A 226 -8.21 -13.35 -6.58
CA GLU A 226 -8.71 -12.52 -7.69
C GLU A 226 -8.16 -12.94 -9.07
N GLY A 227 -7.38 -14.05 -9.16
CA GLY A 227 -6.78 -14.48 -10.42
C GLY A 227 -6.33 -15.93 -10.46
N ASP A 228 -6.15 -16.45 -11.66
CA ASP A 228 -5.52 -17.74 -11.92
C ASP A 228 -3.98 -17.67 -11.76
N ALA A 229 -3.32 -18.82 -11.82
CA ALA A 229 -1.87 -18.90 -11.68
C ALA A 229 -1.12 -18.11 -12.76
N GLN A 230 -1.64 -18.05 -13.99
CA GLN A 230 -1.00 -17.32 -15.08
C GLN A 230 -1.05 -15.80 -14.83
N SER A 231 -2.18 -15.29 -14.37
CA SER A 231 -2.37 -13.90 -13.99
C SER A 231 -1.47 -13.52 -12.82
N TRP A 232 -1.38 -14.37 -11.79
CA TRP A 232 -0.49 -14.14 -10.65
C TRP A 232 0.98 -14.19 -11.04
N ALA A 233 1.40 -15.12 -11.90
CA ALA A 233 2.77 -15.18 -12.41
C ALA A 233 3.15 -13.88 -13.16
N LYS A 234 2.23 -13.32 -13.95
CA LYS A 234 2.45 -12.03 -14.62
C LYS A 234 2.63 -10.89 -13.61
N VAL A 235 1.80 -10.83 -12.56
CA VAL A 235 1.93 -9.83 -11.49
C VAL A 235 3.26 -9.98 -10.78
N LEU A 236 3.66 -11.19 -10.39
CA LEU A 236 4.90 -11.44 -9.67
C LEU A 236 6.13 -11.07 -10.50
N ARG A 237 6.17 -11.44 -11.79
CA ARG A 237 7.28 -11.08 -12.70
C ARG A 237 7.45 -9.57 -12.90
N SER A 238 6.41 -8.78 -12.66
CA SER A 238 6.45 -7.32 -12.77
C SER A 238 6.92 -6.62 -11.50
N ARG A 239 7.28 -7.37 -10.44
CA ARG A 239 7.60 -6.82 -9.11
C ARG A 239 8.98 -7.25 -8.63
N ASP A 240 9.59 -6.38 -7.87
CA ASP A 240 10.68 -6.71 -6.95
C ASP A 240 10.06 -6.93 -5.56
N LEU A 241 10.19 -8.15 -5.04
CA LEU A 241 9.69 -8.54 -3.72
C LEU A 241 10.75 -8.46 -2.62
N SER A 242 11.90 -7.84 -2.90
CA SER A 242 12.90 -7.58 -1.86
C SER A 242 12.35 -6.65 -0.79
N VAL A 243 12.83 -6.87 0.43
CA VAL A 243 12.45 -6.10 1.62
C VAL A 243 13.71 -5.64 2.33
N VAL A 244 13.71 -4.40 2.79
CA VAL A 244 14.78 -3.82 3.59
C VAL A 244 14.26 -3.43 4.97
N ALA A 245 15.11 -3.52 5.99
CA ALA A 245 14.78 -2.95 7.30
C ALA A 245 14.50 -1.44 7.16
N ALA A 246 13.51 -0.94 7.90
CA ALA A 246 13.20 0.47 7.89
C ALA A 246 14.38 1.27 8.46
N ALA A 247 14.96 2.13 7.65
CA ALA A 247 16.08 3.03 7.98
C ALA A 247 15.70 4.48 7.74
N GLU A 248 16.62 5.40 7.96
CA GLU A 248 16.37 6.85 7.86
C GLU A 248 15.74 7.28 6.52
N ASN A 249 16.15 6.68 5.41
CA ASN A 249 15.56 6.99 4.10
C ASN A 249 14.07 6.62 4.01
N ILE A 250 13.66 5.51 4.64
CA ILE A 250 12.25 5.10 4.67
C ILE A 250 11.46 6.04 5.60
N LEU A 251 12.03 6.42 6.74
CA LEU A 251 11.40 7.39 7.64
C LEU A 251 11.25 8.76 6.97
N ALA A 252 12.26 9.20 6.20
CA ALA A 252 12.20 10.44 5.45
C ALA A 252 11.12 10.40 4.36
N GLU A 253 10.97 9.28 3.61
CA GLU A 253 9.87 9.09 2.67
C GLU A 253 8.50 9.20 3.37
N GLN A 254 8.36 8.60 4.56
CA GLN A 254 7.11 8.66 5.34
C GLN A 254 6.83 10.05 5.87
N GLN A 255 7.85 10.77 6.33
CA GLN A 255 7.70 12.15 6.79
C GLN A 255 7.31 13.08 5.64
N GLU A 256 7.89 12.92 4.45
CA GLU A 256 7.49 13.67 3.25
C GLU A 256 6.03 13.43 2.88
N GLU A 257 5.56 12.17 2.95
CA GLU A 257 4.15 11.84 2.73
C GLU A 257 3.26 12.53 3.77
N ALA A 258 3.60 12.46 5.06
CA ALA A 258 2.85 13.08 6.14
C ALA A 258 2.74 14.60 5.95
N GLU A 259 3.84 15.26 5.60
CA GLU A 259 3.88 16.69 5.33
C GLU A 259 3.07 17.08 4.09
N THR A 260 3.12 16.28 3.03
CA THR A 260 2.30 16.50 1.84
C THR A 260 0.82 16.39 2.17
N LEU A 261 0.41 15.34 2.86
CA LEU A 261 -0.98 15.14 3.25
C LEU A 261 -1.49 16.25 4.19
N TYR A 262 -0.62 16.75 5.09
CA TYR A 262 -0.96 17.91 5.92
C TYR A 262 -1.11 19.19 5.07
N ARG A 263 -0.16 19.50 4.18
CA ARG A 263 -0.24 20.69 3.31
C ARG A 263 -1.51 20.70 2.46
N HIS A 264 -1.99 19.52 2.07
CA HIS A 264 -3.22 19.36 1.27
C HIS A 264 -4.50 19.18 2.12
N GLY A 265 -4.41 19.39 3.44
CA GLY A 265 -5.58 19.39 4.33
C GLY A 265 -6.19 18.02 4.60
N HIS A 266 -5.46 16.93 4.33
CA HIS A 266 -5.88 15.59 4.74
C HIS A 266 -5.75 15.43 6.27
N PHE A 267 -4.67 15.91 6.86
CA PHE A 267 -4.51 16.04 8.30
C PHE A 267 -4.76 17.48 8.76
N SER A 268 -5.43 17.65 9.90
CA SER A 268 -5.70 18.95 10.50
C SER A 268 -4.50 19.54 11.25
N LEU A 269 -3.53 18.71 11.64
CA LEU A 269 -2.30 19.06 12.33
C LEU A 269 -1.11 18.37 11.66
N PRO A 270 0.11 18.94 11.79
CA PRO A 270 1.34 18.27 11.34
C PRO A 270 1.50 16.92 12.05
N VAL A 271 1.85 15.89 11.28
CA VAL A 271 2.09 14.54 11.80
C VAL A 271 3.59 14.28 11.81
N LEU A 272 4.13 13.90 12.95
CA LEU A 272 5.48 13.34 13.06
C LEU A 272 5.37 11.84 12.93
N THR A 273 6.04 11.30 11.93
CA THR A 273 6.04 9.85 11.69
C THR A 273 6.83 9.11 12.76
N GLY A 274 6.41 7.88 13.03
CA GLY A 274 6.97 7.02 14.08
C GLY A 274 8.44 6.65 13.90
N GLN A 275 8.94 5.80 14.78
CA GLN A 275 10.35 5.38 14.83
C GLN A 275 10.62 4.13 14.01
N SER A 276 11.90 3.93 13.63
CA SER A 276 12.37 2.65 13.10
C SER A 276 12.55 1.62 14.20
N ALA A 277 12.15 0.37 13.94
CA ALA A 277 12.47 -0.76 14.81
C ALA A 277 13.98 -1.04 14.88
N SER A 278 14.76 -0.63 13.89
CA SER A 278 16.22 -0.82 13.85
C SER A 278 16.99 0.15 14.76
N THR A 279 16.40 1.28 15.15
CA THR A 279 17.07 2.31 15.99
C THR A 279 16.73 2.22 17.48
N GLY A 280 15.84 1.32 17.88
CA GLY A 280 15.37 1.15 19.26
C GLY A 280 16.31 0.36 20.15
N GLY A 281 17.57 0.76 20.27
CA GLY A 281 18.58 0.15 21.15
C GLY A 281 19.41 1.17 21.88
N GLY A 282 18.78 2.07 22.67
CA GLY A 282 19.54 3.05 23.43
C GLY A 282 18.66 4.05 24.18
N ARG A 283 18.08 3.63 25.30
CA ARG A 283 17.86 4.44 26.52
C ARG A 283 17.76 3.54 27.72
#